data_ecef42aa795e49d81696ace449852b53
#
_entry.id   ecef42aa795e49d81696ace449852b53
#
_cell.length_a   1.000
_cell.length_b   1.000
_cell.length_c   1.000
_cell.angle_alpha   90.00
_cell.angle_beta   90.00
_cell.angle_gamma   90.00
#
_symmetry.space_group_name_H-M   'P 1'
#
loop_
_entity.id
_entity.type
_entity.pdbx_description
1 polymer ?
#
loop_
_entity_poly.entity_id
_entity_poly.type
_entity_poly.pdbx_seq_one_letter_code
_entity_poly.pdbx_strand_id
1 'polypeptide(L)'
;MTPLTIKTTTEDHFIAKLAAIAIVLSIIEFFLPSPIPGVKPGIANIIILYTLVKFNLQTAVWVSLIRVFVTSILVGSLMAPTFFLSLFGAISSLIFLFIFQKLPKKYFSVISLGIIAAFGHILGQFFIARIWIIPHDSIFNLLPLFLISSLIFGVLSGFITNTLLEHKTNRLPN
;
A
#
# COMPACT_ATOMS: atom_id res chain seq x y z
N MET A 1 19.59 -9.60 -35.56
CA MET A 1 18.96 -9.08 -34.33
C MET A 1 19.51 -9.91 -33.18
N THR A 2 20.35 -9.33 -32.31
CA THR A 2 20.87 -10.00 -31.11
C THR A 2 19.71 -10.15 -30.12
N PRO A 3 19.42 -11.35 -29.62
CA PRO A 3 18.38 -11.52 -28.61
C PRO A 3 18.73 -10.73 -27.34
N LEU A 4 17.79 -9.92 -26.87
CA LEU A 4 17.92 -9.18 -25.61
C LEU A 4 17.82 -10.20 -24.47
N THR A 5 18.96 -10.66 -23.96
CA THR A 5 19.00 -11.55 -22.78
C THR A 5 18.95 -10.70 -21.52
N ILE A 6 17.78 -10.61 -20.89
CA ILE A 6 17.63 -9.98 -19.57
C ILE A 6 18.11 -11.01 -18.52
N LYS A 7 19.24 -10.73 -17.87
CA LYS A 7 19.71 -11.53 -16.72
C LYS A 7 18.90 -11.12 -15.49
N THR A 8 18.02 -12.01 -15.03
CA THR A 8 17.28 -11.82 -13.79
C THR A 8 18.12 -12.27 -12.59
N THR A 9 18.05 -11.51 -11.51
CA THR A 9 18.72 -11.82 -10.24
C THR A 9 17.78 -12.54 -9.29
N THR A 10 18.31 -13.17 -8.23
CA THR A 10 17.49 -13.77 -7.16
C THR A 10 16.61 -12.71 -6.47
N GLU A 11 17.10 -11.48 -6.40
CA GLU A 11 16.36 -10.35 -5.86
C GLU A 11 15.15 -10.00 -6.73
N ASP A 12 15.30 -9.98 -8.05
CA ASP A 12 14.20 -9.72 -9.00
C ASP A 12 13.08 -10.75 -8.85
N HIS A 13 13.44 -12.02 -8.68
CA HIS A 13 12.45 -13.09 -8.42
C HIS A 13 11.74 -12.91 -7.09
N PHE A 14 12.44 -12.43 -6.07
CA PHE A 14 11.81 -12.17 -4.77
C PHE A 14 10.87 -10.97 -4.83
N ILE A 15 11.27 -9.89 -5.50
CA ILE A 15 10.41 -8.71 -5.74
C ILE A 15 9.16 -9.09 -6.53
N ALA A 16 9.31 -9.91 -7.57
CA ALA A 16 8.17 -10.41 -8.35
C ALA A 16 7.19 -11.23 -7.49
N LYS A 17 7.69 -12.07 -6.57
CA LYS A 17 6.85 -12.78 -5.60
C LYS A 17 6.11 -11.83 -4.67
N LEU A 18 6.77 -10.78 -4.17
CA LEU A 18 6.12 -9.78 -3.33
C LEU A 18 5.02 -9.03 -4.10
N ALA A 19 5.27 -8.66 -5.35
CA ALA A 19 4.26 -8.03 -6.20
C ALA A 19 3.06 -8.98 -6.43
N ALA A 20 3.30 -10.25 -6.71
CA ALA A 20 2.24 -11.25 -6.87
C ALA A 20 1.40 -11.42 -5.60
N ILE A 21 2.05 -11.51 -4.43
CA ILE A 21 1.34 -11.59 -3.14
C ILE A 21 0.51 -10.31 -2.91
N ALA A 22 1.07 -9.13 -3.19
CA ALA A 22 0.35 -7.87 -3.05
C ALA A 22 -0.88 -7.79 -3.95
N ILE A 23 -0.81 -8.31 -5.19
CA ILE A 23 -1.93 -8.40 -6.13
C ILE A 23 -3.01 -9.33 -5.57
N VAL A 24 -2.64 -10.54 -5.14
CA VAL A 24 -3.58 -11.52 -4.58
C VAL A 24 -4.30 -10.94 -3.35
N LEU A 25 -3.55 -10.32 -2.43
CA LEU A 25 -4.13 -9.68 -1.26
C LEU A 25 -5.07 -8.53 -1.64
N SER A 26 -4.74 -7.75 -2.67
CA SER A 26 -5.60 -6.68 -3.16
C SER A 26 -6.89 -7.21 -3.80
N ILE A 27 -6.83 -8.35 -4.50
CA ILE A 27 -8.02 -9.00 -5.06
C ILE A 27 -8.92 -9.51 -3.92
N ILE A 28 -8.34 -10.19 -2.92
CA ILE A 28 -9.08 -10.64 -1.74
C ILE A 28 -9.74 -9.44 -1.06
N GLU A 29 -8.99 -8.37 -0.85
CA GLU A 29 -9.47 -7.14 -0.23
C GLU A 29 -10.60 -6.48 -1.02
N PHE A 30 -10.59 -6.59 -2.35
CA PHE A 30 -11.65 -6.06 -3.21
C PHE A 30 -12.98 -6.77 -2.99
N PHE A 31 -12.95 -8.08 -2.75
CA PHE A 31 -14.16 -8.90 -2.52
C PHE A 31 -14.58 -8.97 -1.06
N LEU A 32 -13.76 -8.50 -0.11
CA LEU A 32 -14.17 -8.45 1.29
C LEU A 32 -15.30 -7.42 1.48
N PRO A 33 -16.40 -7.83 2.14
CA PRO A 33 -17.43 -6.89 2.51
C PRO A 33 -16.84 -5.84 3.45
N SER A 34 -16.91 -4.58 3.04
CA SER A 34 -16.50 -3.48 3.90
C SER A 34 -17.72 -2.96 4.65
N PRO A 35 -17.67 -2.87 5.99
CA PRO A 35 -18.76 -2.33 6.79
C PRO A 35 -19.00 -0.84 6.50
N ILE A 36 -18.01 -0.18 5.90
CA ILE A 36 -18.08 1.22 5.52
C ILE A 36 -17.68 1.32 4.05
N PRO A 37 -18.55 1.81 3.15
CA PRO A 37 -18.26 1.97 1.73
C PRO A 37 -16.96 2.76 1.51
N GLY A 38 -16.03 2.20 0.76
CA GLY A 38 -14.74 2.82 0.41
C GLY A 38 -13.61 2.60 1.42
N VAL A 39 -13.88 2.10 2.64
CA VAL A 39 -12.83 1.72 3.60
C VAL A 39 -12.42 0.28 3.35
N LYS A 40 -11.15 0.08 3.05
CA LYS A 40 -10.56 -1.24 2.89
C LYS A 40 -9.54 -1.50 3.99
N PRO A 41 -9.38 -2.76 4.45
CA PRO A 41 -8.43 -3.12 5.52
C PRO A 41 -6.98 -2.71 5.26
N GLY A 42 -6.60 -2.51 3.99
CA GLY A 42 -5.23 -2.15 3.64
C GLY A 42 -4.24 -3.32 3.78
N ILE A 43 -4.72 -4.56 3.69
CA ILE A 43 -3.91 -5.78 3.86
C ILE A 43 -2.75 -5.79 2.86
N ALA A 44 -3.00 -5.37 1.63
CA ALA A 44 -1.97 -5.28 0.61
C ALA A 44 -0.88 -4.23 0.92
N ASN A 45 -1.16 -3.23 1.77
CA ASN A 45 -0.17 -2.24 2.20
C ASN A 45 0.91 -2.85 3.09
N ILE A 46 0.65 -3.98 3.76
CA ILE A 46 1.65 -4.75 4.51
C ILE A 46 2.84 -5.08 3.60
N ILE A 47 2.57 -5.55 2.39
CA ILE A 47 3.63 -5.93 1.42
C ILE A 47 4.39 -4.70 0.94
N ILE A 48 3.71 -3.57 0.74
CA ILE A 48 4.37 -2.32 0.32
C ILE A 48 5.31 -1.81 1.41
N LEU A 49 4.84 -1.82 2.66
CA LEU A 49 5.64 -1.42 3.81
C LEU A 49 6.82 -2.38 4.04
N TYR A 50 6.60 -3.70 3.92
CA TYR A 50 7.66 -4.71 3.97
C TYR A 50 8.71 -4.47 2.88
N THR A 51 8.27 -4.20 1.64
CA THR A 51 9.15 -3.93 0.50
C THR A 51 9.97 -2.66 0.73
N LEU A 52 9.35 -1.60 1.27
CA LEU A 52 10.04 -0.36 1.61
C LEU A 52 11.17 -0.59 2.62
N VAL A 53 10.87 -1.31 3.71
CA VAL A 53 11.83 -1.53 4.80
C VAL A 53 12.92 -2.52 4.40
N LYS A 54 12.58 -3.54 3.62
CA LYS A 54 13.50 -4.62 3.22
C LYS A 54 14.43 -4.22 2.07
N PHE A 55 13.92 -3.45 1.12
CA PHE A 55 14.65 -3.03 -0.08
C PHE A 55 14.83 -1.51 -0.07
N ASN A 56 13.97 -0.81 -0.76
CA ASN A 56 14.01 0.64 -0.87
C ASN A 56 12.66 1.19 -1.36
N LEU A 57 12.56 2.51 -1.37
CA LEU A 57 11.35 3.20 -1.82
C LEU A 57 11.04 2.94 -3.29
N GLN A 58 12.06 2.91 -4.16
CA GLN A 58 11.86 2.71 -5.59
C GLN A 58 11.17 1.37 -5.87
N THR A 59 11.63 0.30 -5.21
CA THR A 59 11.01 -1.02 -5.30
C THR A 59 9.59 -1.01 -4.77
N ALA A 60 9.34 -0.34 -3.63
CA ALA A 60 8.00 -0.20 -3.06
C ALA A 60 7.05 0.55 -4.00
N VAL A 61 7.53 1.60 -4.69
CA VAL A 61 6.76 2.33 -5.71
C VAL A 61 6.36 1.39 -6.85
N TRP A 62 7.31 0.63 -7.41
CA TRP A 62 7.01 -0.31 -8.50
C TRP A 62 6.02 -1.38 -8.09
N VAL A 63 6.22 -2.03 -6.94
CA VAL A 63 5.31 -3.05 -6.42
C VAL A 63 3.91 -2.47 -6.19
N SER A 64 3.82 -1.24 -5.64
CA SER A 64 2.55 -0.57 -5.38
C SER A 64 1.80 -0.22 -6.67
N LEU A 65 2.49 0.31 -7.68
CA LEU A 65 1.87 0.66 -8.97
C LEU A 65 1.43 -0.60 -9.72
N ILE A 66 2.31 -1.59 -9.85
CA ILE A 66 1.98 -2.87 -10.51
C ILE A 66 0.76 -3.49 -9.82
N ARG A 67 0.71 -3.52 -8.49
CA ARG A 67 -0.44 -4.01 -7.73
C ARG A 67 -1.72 -3.32 -8.15
N VAL A 68 -1.75 -1.97 -8.14
CA VAL A 68 -2.98 -1.20 -8.45
C VAL A 68 -3.46 -1.47 -9.86
N PHE A 69 -2.55 -1.39 -10.85
CA PHE A 69 -2.92 -1.60 -12.25
C PHE A 69 -3.37 -3.04 -12.51
N VAL A 70 -2.57 -4.02 -12.10
CA VAL A 70 -2.88 -5.44 -12.37
C VAL A 70 -4.16 -5.87 -11.65
N THR A 71 -4.34 -5.49 -10.37
CA THR A 71 -5.59 -5.79 -9.65
C THR A 71 -6.79 -5.19 -10.38
N SER A 72 -6.70 -3.93 -10.82
CA SER A 72 -7.80 -3.25 -11.49
C SER A 72 -8.15 -3.88 -12.85
N ILE A 73 -7.16 -4.38 -13.57
CA ILE A 73 -7.37 -5.15 -14.82
C ILE A 73 -8.07 -6.47 -14.50
N LEU A 74 -7.55 -7.24 -13.54
CA LEU A 74 -8.06 -8.57 -13.20
C LEU A 74 -9.50 -8.54 -12.65
N VAL A 75 -9.82 -7.48 -11.89
CA VAL A 75 -11.17 -7.30 -11.31
C VAL A 75 -12.12 -6.57 -12.28
N GLY A 76 -11.63 -6.09 -13.43
CA GLY A 76 -12.44 -5.36 -14.40
C GLY A 76 -12.82 -3.94 -13.95
N SER A 77 -12.07 -3.38 -13.00
CA SER A 77 -12.34 -2.03 -12.46
C SER A 77 -11.43 -0.95 -13.04
N LEU A 78 -10.65 -1.27 -14.07
CA LEU A 78 -9.79 -0.31 -14.74
C LEU A 78 -10.65 0.85 -15.28
N MET A 79 -10.22 2.08 -15.01
CA MET A 79 -10.97 3.33 -15.30
C MET A 79 -12.28 3.54 -14.50
N ALA A 80 -12.66 2.64 -13.63
CA ALA A 80 -13.75 2.86 -12.69
C ALA A 80 -13.32 3.81 -11.55
N PRO A 81 -14.26 4.48 -10.85
CA PRO A 81 -13.94 5.33 -9.70
C PRO A 81 -13.06 4.65 -8.65
N THR A 82 -13.26 3.36 -8.41
CA THR A 82 -12.47 2.54 -7.47
C THR A 82 -11.00 2.41 -7.86
N PHE A 83 -10.69 2.39 -9.17
CA PHE A 83 -9.31 2.42 -9.66
C PHE A 83 -8.63 3.73 -9.27
N PHE A 84 -9.26 4.87 -9.54
CA PHE A 84 -8.68 6.18 -9.21
C PHE A 84 -8.52 6.38 -7.70
N LEU A 85 -9.50 5.94 -6.90
CA LEU A 85 -9.37 5.94 -5.45
C LEU A 85 -8.14 5.14 -5.00
N SER A 86 -7.95 3.94 -5.55
CA SER A 86 -6.80 3.08 -5.21
C SER A 86 -5.48 3.68 -5.68
N LEU A 87 -5.44 4.27 -6.87
CA LEU A 87 -4.25 4.88 -7.46
C LEU A 87 -3.80 6.11 -6.67
N PHE A 88 -4.71 7.06 -6.45
CA PHE A 88 -4.38 8.29 -5.72
C PHE A 88 -4.09 8.01 -4.25
N GLY A 89 -4.79 7.05 -3.64
CA GLY A 89 -4.46 6.55 -2.32
C GLY A 89 -3.03 5.98 -2.25
N ALA A 90 -2.66 5.13 -3.21
CA ALA A 90 -1.33 4.55 -3.27
C ALA A 90 -0.24 5.62 -3.48
N ILE A 91 -0.44 6.54 -4.44
CA ILE A 91 0.52 7.64 -4.70
C ILE A 91 0.69 8.51 -3.46
N SER A 92 -0.40 8.94 -2.83
CA SER A 92 -0.34 9.76 -1.62
C SER A 92 0.35 9.03 -0.47
N SER A 93 0.04 7.75 -0.25
CA SER A 93 0.73 6.91 0.73
C SER A 93 2.24 6.86 0.51
N LEU A 94 2.68 6.67 -0.74
CA LEU A 94 4.10 6.64 -1.11
C LEU A 94 4.78 8.01 -0.92
N ILE A 95 4.10 9.11 -1.20
CA ILE A 95 4.61 10.47 -0.94
C ILE A 95 4.83 10.65 0.57
N PHE A 96 3.87 10.28 1.39
CA PHE A 96 4.02 10.34 2.85
C PHE A 96 5.18 9.47 3.33
N LEU A 97 5.28 8.23 2.85
CA LEU A 97 6.41 7.35 3.17
C LEU A 97 7.75 7.95 2.73
N PHE A 98 7.82 8.58 1.55
CA PHE A 98 9.04 9.25 1.06
C PHE A 98 9.48 10.38 1.98
N ILE A 99 8.55 11.19 2.46
CA ILE A 99 8.84 12.32 3.35
C ILE A 99 9.31 11.79 4.71
N PHE A 100 8.54 10.87 5.31
CA PHE A 100 8.74 10.45 6.69
C PHE A 100 9.84 9.41 6.88
N GLN A 101 10.18 8.60 5.87
CA GLN A 101 11.30 7.66 5.96
C GLN A 101 12.68 8.34 6.11
N LYS A 102 12.78 9.63 5.75
CA LYS A 102 14.02 10.43 5.91
C LYS A 102 14.25 10.87 7.35
N LEU A 103 13.25 10.76 8.21
CA LEU A 103 13.38 11.14 9.60
C LEU A 103 14.19 10.10 10.38
N PRO A 104 14.87 10.51 11.47
CA PRO A 104 15.73 9.60 12.23
C PRO A 104 14.98 8.37 12.71
N LYS A 105 15.50 7.17 12.41
CA LYS A 105 14.93 5.86 12.80
C LYS A 105 14.66 5.74 14.31
N LYS A 106 15.33 6.55 15.14
CA LYS A 106 15.11 6.61 16.58
C LYS A 106 13.66 6.96 16.96
N TYR A 107 12.96 7.72 16.11
CA TYR A 107 11.59 8.19 16.38
C TYR A 107 10.54 7.49 15.55
N PHE A 108 10.93 6.71 14.52
CA PHE A 108 10.03 6.09 13.57
C PHE A 108 10.23 4.57 13.52
N SER A 109 9.31 3.87 14.15
CA SER A 109 9.18 2.40 14.03
C SER A 109 8.47 2.01 12.74
N VAL A 110 8.52 0.72 12.38
CA VAL A 110 7.74 0.16 11.26
C VAL A 110 6.24 0.40 11.46
N ILE A 111 5.77 0.39 12.72
CA ILE A 111 4.38 0.66 13.07
C ILE A 111 4.02 2.12 12.76
N SER A 112 4.89 3.08 13.12
CA SER A 112 4.68 4.49 12.79
C SER A 112 4.60 4.72 11.28
N LEU A 113 5.46 4.06 10.50
CA LEU A 113 5.41 4.13 9.04
C LEU A 113 4.11 3.50 8.49
N GLY A 114 3.60 2.44 9.10
CA GLY A 114 2.31 1.85 8.76
C GLY A 114 1.15 2.83 8.95
N ILE A 115 1.14 3.54 10.08
CA ILE A 115 0.13 4.58 10.37
C ILE A 115 0.24 5.71 9.34
N ILE A 116 1.43 6.22 9.09
CA ILE A 116 1.69 7.30 8.13
C ILE A 116 1.24 6.90 6.72
N ALA A 117 1.54 5.67 6.29
CA ALA A 117 1.10 5.14 5.01
C ALA A 117 -0.42 5.07 4.89
N ALA A 118 -1.10 4.61 5.94
CA ALA A 118 -2.55 4.50 5.98
C ALA A 118 -3.23 5.89 5.96
N PHE A 119 -2.73 6.85 6.74
CA PHE A 119 -3.21 8.23 6.68
C PHE A 119 -3.02 8.84 5.30
N GLY A 120 -1.82 8.73 4.72
CA GLY A 120 -1.54 9.22 3.37
C GLY A 120 -2.48 8.59 2.35
N HIS A 121 -2.74 7.28 2.48
CA HIS A 121 -3.65 6.57 1.59
C HIS A 121 -5.09 7.13 1.65
N ILE A 122 -5.64 7.26 2.85
CA ILE A 122 -6.98 7.81 3.05
C ILE A 122 -7.07 9.26 2.56
N LEU A 123 -6.08 10.09 2.85
CA LEU A 123 -6.08 11.48 2.37
C LEU A 123 -6.07 11.56 0.85
N GLY A 124 -5.28 10.73 0.17
CA GLY A 124 -5.28 10.66 -1.30
C GLY A 124 -6.61 10.21 -1.88
N GLN A 125 -7.23 9.19 -1.28
CA GLN A 125 -8.57 8.74 -1.68
C GLN A 125 -9.61 9.84 -1.46
N PHE A 126 -9.58 10.48 -0.30
CA PHE A 126 -10.51 11.52 0.06
C PHE A 126 -10.41 12.74 -0.87
N PHE A 127 -9.18 13.12 -1.23
CA PHE A 127 -8.91 14.21 -2.15
C PHE A 127 -9.55 13.98 -3.52
N ILE A 128 -9.33 12.82 -4.12
CA ILE A 128 -9.89 12.51 -5.44
C ILE A 128 -11.42 12.28 -5.36
N ALA A 129 -11.91 11.70 -4.27
CA ALA A 129 -13.33 11.54 -4.04
C ALA A 129 -14.05 12.89 -3.99
N ARG A 130 -13.47 13.88 -3.28
CA ARG A 130 -14.03 15.22 -3.16
C ARG A 130 -14.02 16.00 -4.47
N ILE A 131 -12.97 15.88 -5.26
CA ILE A 131 -12.85 16.66 -6.49
C ILE A 131 -13.70 16.07 -7.61
N TRP A 132 -13.79 14.76 -7.70
CA TRP A 132 -14.29 14.11 -8.90
C TRP A 132 -15.53 13.22 -8.69
N ILE A 133 -15.62 12.49 -7.57
CA ILE A 133 -16.69 11.50 -7.37
C ILE A 133 -17.87 12.10 -6.62
N ILE A 134 -17.62 12.84 -5.54
CA ILE A 134 -18.62 13.45 -4.67
C ILE A 134 -18.21 14.90 -4.42
N PRO A 135 -18.47 15.81 -5.39
CA PRO A 135 -18.05 17.21 -5.30
C PRO A 135 -18.97 18.01 -4.35
N HIS A 136 -19.21 17.50 -3.15
CA HIS A 136 -20.05 18.08 -2.12
C HIS A 136 -19.39 18.06 -0.76
N ASP A 137 -19.55 19.11 0.04
CA ASP A 137 -18.86 19.27 1.32
C ASP A 137 -19.30 18.26 2.39
N SER A 138 -20.45 17.63 2.23
CA SER A 138 -20.92 16.56 3.12
C SER A 138 -19.92 15.39 3.26
N ILE A 139 -19.03 15.21 2.28
CA ILE A 139 -17.99 14.17 2.35
C ILE A 139 -17.07 14.38 3.57
N PHE A 140 -16.86 15.63 4.01
CA PHE A 140 -16.04 15.94 5.18
C PHE A 140 -16.60 15.37 6.48
N ASN A 141 -17.91 15.12 6.57
CA ASN A 141 -18.52 14.48 7.73
C ASN A 141 -18.05 13.03 7.91
N LEU A 142 -17.59 12.38 6.83
CA LEU A 142 -17.05 11.03 6.86
C LEU A 142 -15.55 11.00 7.21
N LEU A 143 -14.85 12.13 7.10
CA LEU A 143 -13.40 12.19 7.31
C LEU A 143 -12.95 11.66 8.67
N PRO A 144 -13.59 12.01 9.81
CA PRO A 144 -13.18 11.48 11.12
C PRO A 144 -13.24 9.95 11.18
N LEU A 145 -14.29 9.36 10.60
CA LEU A 145 -14.47 7.92 10.55
C LEU A 145 -13.37 7.24 9.74
N PHE A 146 -13.02 7.81 8.58
CA PHE A 146 -11.93 7.31 7.74
C PHE A 146 -10.57 7.45 8.41
N LEU A 147 -10.33 8.53 9.14
CA LEU A 147 -9.08 8.74 9.88
C LEU A 147 -8.93 7.74 11.04
N ILE A 148 -9.99 7.46 11.80
CA ILE A 148 -9.97 6.44 12.85
C ILE A 148 -9.71 5.05 12.24
N SER A 149 -10.40 4.71 11.16
CA SER A 149 -10.18 3.44 10.46
C SER A 149 -8.74 3.31 9.96
N SER A 150 -8.17 4.38 9.37
CA SER A 150 -6.78 4.38 8.90
C SER A 150 -5.78 4.20 10.04
N LEU A 151 -6.05 4.74 11.22
CA LEU A 151 -5.22 4.51 12.40
C LEU A 151 -5.20 3.04 12.79
N ILE A 152 -6.37 2.41 12.89
CA ILE A 152 -6.50 0.99 13.25
C ILE A 152 -5.76 0.12 12.23
N PHE A 153 -6.07 0.28 10.95
CA PHE A 153 -5.44 -0.53 9.90
C PHE A 153 -3.96 -0.19 9.69
N GLY A 154 -3.54 1.03 9.95
CA GLY A 154 -2.14 1.44 9.92
C GLY A 154 -1.32 0.76 11.02
N VAL A 155 -1.85 0.70 12.25
CA VAL A 155 -1.21 -0.03 13.36
C VAL A 155 -1.14 -1.52 13.04
N LEU A 156 -2.23 -2.12 12.58
CA LEU A 156 -2.25 -3.55 12.19
C LEU A 156 -1.25 -3.86 11.09
N SER A 157 -1.22 -3.07 10.03
CA SER A 157 -0.28 -3.24 8.91
C SER A 157 1.17 -3.11 9.36
N GLY A 158 1.47 -2.10 10.18
CA GLY A 158 2.79 -1.89 10.75
C GLY A 158 3.22 -3.03 11.68
N PHE A 159 2.33 -3.50 12.55
CA PHE A 159 2.58 -4.61 13.45
C PHE A 159 2.88 -5.91 12.70
N ILE A 160 2.02 -6.27 11.74
CA ILE A 160 2.22 -7.48 10.91
C ILE A 160 3.54 -7.38 10.14
N THR A 161 3.83 -6.22 9.55
CA THR A 161 5.10 -6.01 8.83
C THR A 161 6.29 -6.19 9.75
N ASN A 162 6.26 -5.63 10.95
CA ASN A 162 7.34 -5.77 11.94
C ASN A 162 7.58 -7.24 12.30
N THR A 163 6.52 -7.98 12.58
CA THR A 163 6.58 -9.41 12.89
C THR A 163 7.18 -10.22 11.74
N LEU A 164 6.79 -9.91 10.49
CA LEU A 164 7.35 -10.58 9.31
C LEU A 164 8.85 -10.32 9.12
N LEU A 165 9.32 -9.11 9.48
CA LEU A 165 10.74 -8.75 9.41
C LEU A 165 11.55 -9.49 10.47
N GLU A 166 11.06 -9.57 11.70
CA GLU A 166 11.71 -10.25 12.83
C GLU A 166 11.82 -11.76 12.61
N HIS A 167 10.77 -12.42 12.14
CA HIS A 167 10.77 -13.86 11.85
C HIS A 167 11.81 -14.25 10.80
N LYS A 168 12.13 -13.37 9.87
CA LYS A 168 13.13 -13.65 8.84
C LYS A 168 14.55 -13.46 9.37
N THR A 169 14.78 -12.53 10.28
CA THR A 169 16.09 -12.30 10.89
C THR A 169 16.50 -13.49 11.74
N ASN A 170 15.57 -14.12 12.45
CA ASN A 170 15.84 -15.27 13.32
C ASN A 170 16.03 -16.62 12.59
N ARG A 171 15.79 -16.66 11.27
CA ARG A 171 15.93 -17.90 10.46
C ARG A 171 17.22 -17.98 9.64
N LEU A 172 18.09 -16.98 9.70
CA LEU A 172 19.42 -17.04 9.11
C LEU A 172 20.38 -17.47 10.23
N PRO A 173 20.85 -18.74 10.27
CA PRO A 173 21.97 -19.09 11.13
C PRO A 173 23.22 -18.36 10.62
N ASN A 174 24.04 -17.88 11.54
CA ASN A 174 25.37 -17.31 11.31
C ASN A 174 26.26 -18.28 10.52
#